data_029f2a592dadba81179160c5e6f95eb8
#
_entry.id   029f2a592dadba81179160c5e6f95eb8
#
_cell.length_a   1.000
_cell.length_b   1.000
_cell.length_c   1.000
_cell.angle_alpha   90.00
_cell.angle_beta   90.00
_cell.angle_gamma   90.00
#
_symmetry.space_group_name_H-M   'P 1'
#
loop_
_entity.id
_entity.type
_entity.pdbx_description
1 polymer ?
#
loop_
_entity_poly.entity_id
_entity_poly.type
_entity_poly.pdbx_seq_one_letter_code
_entity_poly.pdbx_strand_id
1 'polypeptide(L)'
;MKEITIQIEDKTYNVQVVESEDEKVQGLSNTEELPLDGMLFDYSSDPQSELTFNTIDMNYPIDIIFINSNYEVTAVELGEPKSDEIIECIADEDESIIYVLETSANSGIKIGDEFEIEDEDVDEEEVSKMYIIGSDGNPQFELVGGERIFSRIHTRKLIKLAKRANKSKKDSDYKKLGKTLFKFIEMQNTQEPEYVDGPEKDVEIKKGE
;
A
#
# COMPACT_ATOMS: atom_id res chain seq x y z
N MET A 1 2.82 5.38 19.47
CA MET A 1 2.25 4.90 18.18
C MET A 1 2.57 5.95 17.11
N LYS A 2 2.94 5.52 15.91
CA LYS A 2 3.20 6.37 14.74
C LYS A 2 1.86 6.69 14.06
N GLU A 3 1.71 7.89 13.50
CA GLU A 3 0.57 8.26 12.67
C GLU A 3 0.99 8.25 11.21
N ILE A 4 0.17 7.72 10.33
CA ILE A 4 0.40 7.71 8.88
C ILE A 4 -0.90 8.00 8.14
N THR A 5 -0.76 8.38 6.89
CA THR A 5 -1.86 8.49 5.94
C THR A 5 -1.90 7.24 5.06
N ILE A 6 -3.08 6.67 4.91
CA ILE A 6 -3.35 5.55 4.00
C ILE A 6 -4.45 5.93 3.03
N GLN A 7 -4.47 5.29 1.88
CA GLN A 7 -5.52 5.42 0.89
C GLN A 7 -6.17 4.05 0.63
N ILE A 8 -7.50 4.03 0.60
CA ILE A 8 -8.28 2.87 0.14
C ILE A 8 -9.21 3.37 -0.97
N GLU A 9 -8.96 2.91 -2.21
CA GLU A 9 -9.55 3.46 -3.43
C GLU A 9 -9.30 4.98 -3.53
N ASP A 10 -10.35 5.77 -3.50
CA ASP A 10 -10.31 7.24 -3.60
C ASP A 10 -10.46 7.95 -2.25
N LYS A 11 -10.46 7.22 -1.14
CA LYS A 11 -10.59 7.74 0.22
C LYS A 11 -9.28 7.70 0.98
N THR A 12 -8.98 8.79 1.65
CA THR A 12 -7.81 8.94 2.52
C THR A 12 -8.20 8.78 3.98
N TYR A 13 -7.38 8.08 4.76
CA TYR A 13 -7.54 7.84 6.19
C TYR A 13 -6.25 8.20 6.93
N ASN A 14 -6.35 8.97 8.00
CA ASN A 14 -5.25 9.21 8.93
C ASN A 14 -5.37 8.20 10.07
N VAL A 15 -4.38 7.35 10.27
CA VAL A 15 -4.47 6.21 11.18
C VAL A 15 -3.28 6.15 12.12
N GLN A 16 -3.50 5.58 13.32
CA GLN A 16 -2.42 5.19 14.20
C GLN A 16 -1.90 3.80 13.82
N VAL A 17 -0.58 3.65 13.74
CA VAL A 17 0.06 2.37 13.41
C VAL A 17 0.46 1.63 14.67
N VAL A 18 0.15 0.34 14.71
CA VAL A 18 0.50 -0.62 15.77
C VAL A 18 1.46 -1.65 15.19
N GLU A 19 2.67 -1.68 15.70
CA GLU A 19 3.73 -2.58 15.21
C GLU A 19 4.11 -3.64 16.24
N SER A 20 4.15 -3.27 17.53
CA SER A 20 4.54 -4.20 18.59
C SER A 20 3.40 -5.13 18.99
N GLU A 21 3.75 -6.34 19.43
CA GLU A 21 2.77 -7.34 19.87
C GLU A 21 1.92 -6.86 21.06
N ASP A 22 2.50 -6.13 22.01
CA ASP A 22 1.77 -5.58 23.16
C ASP A 22 0.71 -4.56 22.71
N GLU A 23 1.04 -3.70 21.74
CA GLU A 23 0.10 -2.75 21.15
C GLU A 23 -0.99 -3.47 20.34
N LYS A 24 -0.63 -4.50 19.56
CA LYS A 24 -1.61 -5.31 18.80
C LYS A 24 -2.61 -6.01 19.71
N VAL A 25 -2.14 -6.56 20.83
CA VAL A 25 -3.02 -7.18 21.83
C VAL A 25 -3.95 -6.15 22.48
N GLN A 26 -3.47 -4.93 22.74
CA GLN A 26 -4.28 -3.86 23.30
C GLN A 26 -5.32 -3.35 22.30
N GLY A 27 -4.90 -3.08 21.06
CA GLY A 27 -5.75 -2.52 20.02
C GLY A 27 -6.61 -1.35 20.51
N LEU A 28 -7.88 -1.34 20.14
CA LEU A 28 -8.88 -0.36 20.58
C LEU A 28 -9.61 -0.76 21.89
N SER A 29 -9.15 -1.80 22.60
CA SER A 29 -9.78 -2.26 23.85
C SER A 29 -9.86 -1.14 24.88
N ASN A 30 -11.05 -0.97 25.47
CA ASN A 30 -11.37 0.02 26.50
C ASN A 30 -11.19 1.49 26.09
N THR A 31 -11.03 1.80 24.80
CA THR A 31 -11.07 3.19 24.31
C THR A 31 -12.51 3.71 24.30
N GLU A 32 -12.70 5.02 24.52
CA GLU A 32 -14.01 5.65 24.49
C GLU A 32 -14.42 6.10 23.08
N GLU A 33 -13.41 6.39 22.24
CA GLU A 33 -13.58 6.84 20.87
C GLU A 33 -12.45 6.30 19.97
N LEU A 34 -12.71 6.28 18.67
CA LEU A 34 -11.74 5.87 17.66
C LEU A 34 -10.61 6.92 17.55
N PRO A 35 -9.33 6.52 17.61
CA PRO A 35 -8.24 7.45 17.35
C PRO A 35 -8.18 7.80 15.87
N LEU A 36 -8.16 9.08 15.54
CA LEU A 36 -8.14 9.56 14.16
C LEU A 36 -9.28 8.91 13.32
N ASP A 37 -8.95 8.41 12.12
CA ASP A 37 -9.87 7.65 11.26
C ASP A 37 -9.79 6.14 11.52
N GLY A 38 -8.86 5.70 12.39
CA GLY A 38 -8.70 4.29 12.73
C GLY A 38 -7.33 3.91 13.26
N MET A 39 -7.16 2.60 13.41
CA MET A 39 -5.93 1.96 13.85
C MET A 39 -5.49 0.91 12.82
N LEU A 40 -4.24 0.99 12.39
CA LEU A 40 -3.64 0.08 11.41
C LEU A 40 -2.65 -0.87 12.10
N PHE A 41 -2.96 -2.14 12.10
CA PHE A 41 -2.08 -3.21 12.60
C PHE A 41 -1.13 -3.63 11.48
N ASP A 42 0.17 -3.47 11.70
CA ASP A 42 1.20 -3.82 10.73
C ASP A 42 1.77 -5.22 11.00
N TYR A 43 1.51 -6.14 10.08
CA TYR A 43 2.06 -7.49 10.00
C TYR A 43 2.99 -7.66 8.80
N SER A 44 3.40 -6.57 8.14
CA SER A 44 4.20 -6.66 6.90
C SER A 44 5.58 -7.28 7.10
N SER A 45 6.14 -7.19 8.31
CA SER A 45 7.40 -7.84 8.70
C SER A 45 7.22 -9.32 9.03
N ASP A 46 6.03 -9.73 9.50
CA ASP A 46 5.68 -11.11 9.84
C ASP A 46 4.25 -11.41 9.31
N PRO A 47 4.09 -11.64 7.99
CA PRO A 47 2.78 -11.86 7.37
C PRO A 47 2.07 -13.10 7.88
N GLN A 48 0.78 -12.98 8.19
CA GLN A 48 -0.03 -14.01 8.81
C GLN A 48 -0.89 -14.77 7.78
N SER A 49 -1.04 -16.08 7.95
CA SER A 49 -1.99 -16.89 7.16
C SER A 49 -3.40 -16.85 7.73
N GLU A 50 -3.51 -16.53 9.02
CA GLU A 50 -4.76 -16.49 9.78
C GLU A 50 -4.64 -15.46 10.89
N LEU A 51 -5.68 -14.66 11.09
CA LEU A 51 -5.80 -13.72 12.22
C LEU A 51 -7.19 -13.82 12.82
N THR A 52 -7.23 -13.65 14.14
CA THR A 52 -8.47 -13.61 14.92
C THR A 52 -8.56 -12.33 15.74
N PHE A 53 -9.76 -11.75 15.79
CA PHE A 53 -10.09 -10.58 16.58
C PHE A 53 -11.31 -10.85 17.45
N ASN A 54 -11.48 -10.09 18.52
CA ASN A 54 -12.71 -10.02 19.29
C ASN A 54 -12.96 -8.57 19.73
N THR A 55 -14.19 -8.25 20.04
CA THR A 55 -14.61 -6.90 20.40
C THR A 55 -15.18 -6.84 21.81
N ILE A 56 -14.81 -7.81 22.69
CA ILE A 56 -15.36 -7.95 24.04
C ILE A 56 -15.13 -6.71 24.91
N ASP A 57 -13.99 -6.03 24.73
CA ASP A 57 -13.61 -4.84 25.47
C ASP A 57 -13.83 -3.54 24.68
N MET A 58 -14.52 -3.61 23.54
CA MET A 58 -14.87 -2.45 22.73
C MET A 58 -16.10 -1.72 23.24
N ASN A 59 -16.12 -0.39 23.13
CA ASN A 59 -17.25 0.43 23.56
C ASN A 59 -18.13 0.92 22.40
N TYR A 60 -17.71 0.73 21.15
CA TYR A 60 -18.40 1.16 19.93
C TYR A 60 -18.18 0.14 18.80
N PRO A 61 -19.08 0.10 17.79
CA PRO A 61 -18.91 -0.80 16.67
C PRO A 61 -17.84 -0.27 15.71
N ILE A 62 -17.12 -1.20 15.07
CA ILE A 62 -16.06 -0.92 14.08
C ILE A 62 -16.17 -1.83 12.88
N ASP A 63 -15.66 -1.40 11.74
CA ASP A 63 -15.29 -2.29 10.65
C ASP A 63 -13.85 -2.76 10.85
N ILE A 64 -13.63 -4.07 10.78
CA ILE A 64 -12.32 -4.73 10.79
C ILE A 64 -12.01 -5.19 9.37
N ILE A 65 -10.99 -4.60 8.78
CA ILE A 65 -10.68 -4.71 7.36
C ILE A 65 -9.34 -5.40 7.20
N PHE A 66 -9.33 -6.57 6.58
CA PHE A 66 -8.13 -7.37 6.36
C PHE A 66 -7.55 -7.08 4.98
N ILE A 67 -6.26 -6.81 4.92
CA ILE A 67 -5.52 -6.45 3.70
C ILE A 67 -4.46 -7.51 3.45
N ASN A 68 -4.52 -8.12 2.27
CA ASN A 68 -3.62 -9.19 1.88
C ASN A 68 -2.27 -8.68 1.33
N SER A 69 -1.36 -9.63 1.10
CA SER A 69 -0.02 -9.35 0.55
C SER A 69 -0.01 -8.78 -0.87
N ASN A 70 -1.16 -8.64 -1.53
CA ASN A 70 -1.33 -7.94 -2.80
C ASN A 70 -1.77 -6.48 -2.61
N TYR A 71 -1.91 -6.02 -1.35
CA TYR A 71 -2.47 -4.71 -1.00
C TYR A 71 -3.93 -4.56 -1.48
N GLU A 72 -4.70 -5.62 -1.35
CA GLU A 72 -6.14 -5.65 -1.65
C GLU A 72 -6.90 -6.04 -0.38
N VAL A 73 -8.06 -5.43 -0.16
CA VAL A 73 -8.96 -5.83 0.93
C VAL A 73 -9.47 -7.24 0.65
N THR A 74 -9.21 -8.18 1.56
CA THR A 74 -9.61 -9.58 1.43
C THR A 74 -10.84 -9.94 2.25
N ALA A 75 -11.07 -9.24 3.38
CA ALA A 75 -12.26 -9.37 4.18
C ALA A 75 -12.64 -8.04 4.84
N VAL A 76 -13.92 -7.86 5.11
CA VAL A 76 -14.49 -6.73 5.87
C VAL A 76 -15.52 -7.31 6.81
N GLU A 77 -15.27 -7.18 8.11
CA GLU A 77 -16.12 -7.74 9.17
C GLU A 77 -16.61 -6.63 10.10
N LEU A 78 -17.85 -6.71 10.53
CA LEU A 78 -18.40 -5.79 11.53
C LEU A 78 -18.13 -6.32 12.94
N GLY A 79 -17.38 -5.57 13.71
CA GLY A 79 -17.15 -5.81 15.13
C GLY A 79 -18.21 -5.09 15.98
N GLU A 80 -19.17 -5.83 16.52
CA GLU A 80 -20.14 -5.28 17.47
C GLU A 80 -19.51 -5.09 18.86
N PRO A 81 -19.79 -3.99 19.57
CA PRO A 81 -19.19 -3.75 20.89
C PRO A 81 -19.67 -4.78 21.92
N LYS A 82 -18.77 -5.13 22.85
CA LYS A 82 -19.05 -6.11 23.92
C LYS A 82 -19.43 -7.50 23.43
N SER A 83 -19.03 -7.86 22.21
CA SER A 83 -19.24 -9.19 21.64
C SER A 83 -18.11 -10.13 22.00
N ASP A 84 -18.45 -11.37 22.38
CA ASP A 84 -17.51 -12.47 22.57
C ASP A 84 -17.35 -13.34 21.29
N GLU A 85 -17.98 -12.92 20.21
CA GLU A 85 -17.81 -13.54 18.91
C GLU A 85 -16.39 -13.37 18.39
N ILE A 86 -15.84 -14.47 17.88
CA ILE A 86 -14.51 -14.44 17.26
C ILE A 86 -14.67 -14.07 15.79
N ILE A 87 -13.97 -13.02 15.40
CA ILE A 87 -13.86 -12.58 14.01
C ILE A 87 -12.57 -13.18 13.45
N GLU A 88 -12.69 -14.05 12.47
CA GLU A 88 -11.57 -14.78 11.88
C GLU A 88 -11.40 -14.42 10.41
N CYS A 89 -10.17 -14.25 9.99
CA CYS A 89 -9.81 -14.14 8.58
C CYS A 89 -8.68 -15.10 8.25
N ILE A 90 -8.91 -15.95 7.27
CA ILE A 90 -7.94 -16.89 6.72
C ILE A 90 -7.55 -16.40 5.34
N ALA A 91 -6.26 -16.22 5.11
CA ALA A 91 -5.75 -15.82 3.79
C ALA A 91 -5.88 -16.94 2.76
N ASP A 92 -6.04 -16.59 1.49
CA ASP A 92 -6.00 -17.56 0.39
C ASP A 92 -4.64 -18.28 0.29
N GLU A 93 -4.61 -19.47 -0.35
CA GLU A 93 -3.45 -20.38 -0.38
C GLU A 93 -2.11 -19.74 -0.75
N ASP A 94 -2.09 -18.74 -1.61
CA ASP A 94 -0.87 -18.07 -2.09
C ASP A 94 -0.74 -16.64 -1.53
N GLU A 95 -1.54 -16.26 -0.54
CA GLU A 95 -1.61 -14.91 0.05
C GLU A 95 -1.33 -14.96 1.55
N SER A 96 -1.16 -13.80 2.13
CA SER A 96 -1.05 -13.61 3.58
C SER A 96 -1.64 -12.26 3.95
N ILE A 97 -2.11 -12.13 5.17
CA ILE A 97 -2.60 -10.88 5.72
C ILE A 97 -1.37 -10.07 6.16
N ILE A 98 -1.25 -8.84 5.68
CA ILE A 98 -0.11 -7.95 6.01
C ILE A 98 -0.54 -6.70 6.76
N TYR A 99 -1.82 -6.31 6.67
CA TYR A 99 -2.39 -5.23 7.47
C TYR A 99 -3.80 -5.58 7.90
N VAL A 100 -4.20 -5.03 9.06
CA VAL A 100 -5.61 -4.97 9.46
C VAL A 100 -5.92 -3.52 9.84
N LEU A 101 -6.98 -2.97 9.30
CA LEU A 101 -7.47 -1.64 9.64
C LEU A 101 -8.75 -1.78 10.46
N GLU A 102 -8.74 -1.24 11.68
CA GLU A 102 -9.93 -0.99 12.49
C GLU A 102 -10.38 0.46 12.26
N THR A 103 -11.59 0.65 11.76
CA THR A 103 -12.14 1.98 11.46
C THR A 103 -13.62 2.08 11.85
N SER A 104 -14.22 3.24 11.67
CA SER A 104 -15.64 3.45 11.98
C SER A 104 -16.53 2.45 11.25
N ALA A 105 -17.53 1.91 11.93
CA ALA A 105 -18.50 1.01 11.33
C ALA A 105 -19.22 1.67 10.14
N ASN A 106 -19.52 0.88 9.13
CA ASN A 106 -20.11 1.30 7.86
C ASN A 106 -19.18 2.24 7.05
N SER A 107 -17.89 1.99 7.06
CA SER A 107 -16.85 2.70 6.29
C SER A 107 -17.13 2.75 4.79
N GLY A 108 -17.86 1.74 4.29
CA GLY A 108 -18.15 1.54 2.88
C GLY A 108 -16.99 0.96 2.08
N ILE A 109 -15.94 0.47 2.77
CA ILE A 109 -14.84 -0.29 2.19
C ILE A 109 -15.36 -1.68 1.80
N LYS A 110 -14.83 -2.25 0.70
CA LYS A 110 -15.31 -3.51 0.13
C LYS A 110 -14.16 -4.45 -0.18
N ILE A 111 -14.47 -5.74 -0.22
CA ILE A 111 -13.53 -6.76 -0.69
C ILE A 111 -13.11 -6.44 -2.13
N GLY A 112 -11.80 -6.45 -2.36
CA GLY A 112 -11.17 -6.11 -3.64
C GLY A 112 -10.76 -4.66 -3.78
N ASP A 113 -11.12 -3.78 -2.83
CA ASP A 113 -10.64 -2.39 -2.81
C ASP A 113 -9.10 -2.38 -2.65
N GLU A 114 -8.43 -1.46 -3.35
CA GLU A 114 -6.98 -1.32 -3.32
C GLU A 114 -6.55 -0.46 -2.13
N PHE A 115 -5.53 -0.94 -1.41
CA PHE A 115 -4.93 -0.27 -0.26
C PHE A 115 -3.54 0.28 -0.62
N GLU A 116 -3.26 1.51 -0.20
CA GLU A 116 -1.95 2.16 -0.33
C GLU A 116 -1.58 2.89 0.96
N ILE A 117 -0.30 2.88 1.31
CA ILE A 117 0.25 3.76 2.35
C ILE A 117 0.82 4.96 1.62
N GLU A 118 0.37 6.17 1.99
CA GLU A 118 1.03 7.38 1.52
C GLU A 118 2.40 7.45 2.22
N ASP A 119 3.47 7.31 1.46
CA ASP A 119 4.82 7.52 1.99
C ASP A 119 4.93 8.98 2.43
N GLU A 120 5.25 9.21 3.71
CA GLU A 120 5.72 10.51 4.17
C GLU A 120 6.95 10.86 3.30
N ASP A 121 6.80 11.89 2.46
CA ASP A 121 7.82 12.58 1.66
C ASP A 121 9.13 11.78 1.51
N VAL A 122 9.20 10.92 0.50
CA VAL A 122 10.50 10.57 -0.07
C VAL A 122 11.00 11.85 -0.73
N ASP A 123 12.01 12.45 -0.13
CA ASP A 123 12.68 13.64 -0.62
C ASP A 123 12.84 13.52 -2.15
N GLU A 124 12.10 14.30 -2.93
CA GLU A 124 12.09 14.23 -4.40
C GLU A 124 13.50 14.47 -4.99
N GLU A 125 14.44 15.00 -4.23
CA GLU A 125 15.84 15.17 -4.61
C GLU A 125 16.62 13.83 -4.69
N GLU A 126 16.25 12.78 -3.95
CA GLU A 126 16.92 11.45 -4.07
C GLU A 126 16.41 10.62 -5.25
N VAL A 127 15.24 10.91 -5.81
CA VAL A 127 14.66 10.15 -6.93
C VAL A 127 15.21 10.60 -8.30
N SER A 128 16.01 11.66 -8.35
CA SER A 128 16.44 12.28 -9.62
C SER A 128 17.39 11.45 -10.49
N LYS A 129 17.93 10.34 -9.96
CA LYS A 129 18.81 9.43 -10.73
C LYS A 129 18.64 7.98 -10.31
N MET A 130 17.90 7.21 -11.09
CA MET A 130 17.89 5.76 -10.98
C MET A 130 18.82 5.14 -12.03
N TYR A 131 19.64 4.19 -11.59
CA TYR A 131 20.50 3.42 -12.49
C TYR A 131 20.02 1.99 -12.56
N ILE A 132 19.88 1.44 -13.75
CA ILE A 132 19.76 0.00 -13.93
C ILE A 132 21.16 -0.58 -13.94
N ILE A 133 21.48 -1.37 -12.90
CA ILE A 133 22.77 -2.01 -12.76
C ILE A 133 22.76 -3.35 -13.51
N GLY A 134 23.68 -3.53 -14.41
CA GLY A 134 23.86 -4.79 -15.14
C GLY A 134 24.42 -5.90 -14.26
N SER A 135 24.43 -7.12 -14.78
CA SER A 135 24.98 -8.30 -14.09
C SER A 135 26.48 -8.21 -13.79
N ASP A 136 27.17 -7.27 -14.40
CA ASP A 136 28.60 -6.93 -14.20
C ASP A 136 28.80 -5.88 -13.08
N GLY A 137 27.72 -5.42 -12.43
CA GLY A 137 27.75 -4.41 -11.38
C GLY A 137 27.89 -2.97 -11.87
N ASN A 138 27.89 -2.74 -13.18
CA ASN A 138 27.99 -1.40 -13.76
C ASN A 138 26.63 -0.84 -14.15
N PRO A 139 26.40 0.48 -14.00
CA PRO A 139 25.19 1.11 -14.49
C PRO A 139 25.12 1.02 -16.02
N GLN A 140 24.06 0.37 -16.52
CA GLN A 140 23.81 0.21 -17.95
C GLN A 140 22.84 1.25 -18.50
N PHE A 141 21.95 1.76 -17.66
CA PHE A 141 20.99 2.79 -18.05
C PHE A 141 20.83 3.80 -16.93
N GLU A 142 20.83 5.07 -17.29
CA GLU A 142 20.42 6.19 -16.45
C GLU A 142 18.98 6.56 -16.86
N LEU A 143 18.05 6.53 -15.90
CA LEU A 143 16.69 7.00 -16.13
C LEU A 143 16.70 8.53 -16.04
N VAL A 144 16.50 9.19 -17.17
CA VAL A 144 16.46 10.66 -17.28
C VAL A 144 15.01 11.10 -17.38
N GLY A 145 14.67 12.24 -16.76
CA GLY A 145 13.32 12.76 -16.61
C GLY A 145 12.40 12.59 -17.82
N GLY A 146 11.18 12.12 -17.57
CA GLY A 146 10.17 11.75 -18.57
C GLY A 146 9.96 10.23 -18.71
N GLU A 147 10.83 9.41 -18.09
CA GLU A 147 10.63 7.97 -17.96
C GLU A 147 9.66 7.67 -16.81
N ARG A 148 8.83 6.66 -16.99
CA ARG A 148 7.81 6.32 -16.01
C ARG A 148 8.42 5.60 -14.83
N ILE A 149 8.47 6.24 -13.67
CA ILE A 149 8.92 5.66 -12.41
C ILE A 149 7.69 5.27 -11.62
N PHE A 150 7.51 3.98 -11.39
CA PHE A 150 6.48 3.51 -10.48
C PHE A 150 6.95 3.72 -9.04
N SER A 151 6.03 4.13 -8.15
CA SER A 151 6.32 4.18 -6.72
C SER A 151 6.84 2.81 -6.24
N ARG A 152 7.52 2.78 -5.09
CA ARG A 152 8.02 1.54 -4.50
C ARG A 152 6.91 0.50 -4.33
N ILE A 153 5.71 0.93 -3.96
CA ILE A 153 4.52 0.08 -3.80
C ILE A 153 4.07 -0.49 -5.14
N HIS A 154 3.89 0.36 -6.14
CA HIS A 154 3.52 -0.08 -7.49
C HIS A 154 4.54 -1.06 -8.08
N THR A 155 5.83 -0.78 -7.89
CA THR A 155 6.92 -1.68 -8.32
C THR A 155 6.83 -3.04 -7.63
N ARG A 156 6.61 -3.06 -6.29
CA ARG A 156 6.45 -4.30 -5.53
C ARG A 156 5.24 -5.10 -6.01
N LYS A 157 4.09 -4.44 -6.22
CA LYS A 157 2.87 -5.06 -6.73
C LYS A 157 3.09 -5.69 -8.11
N LEU A 158 3.71 -4.95 -9.04
CA LEU A 158 4.04 -5.48 -10.37
C LEU A 158 5.01 -6.68 -10.31
N ILE A 159 6.02 -6.65 -9.45
CA ILE A 159 6.95 -7.77 -9.26
C ILE A 159 6.22 -9.01 -8.74
N LYS A 160 5.33 -8.85 -7.75
CA LYS A 160 4.53 -9.97 -7.20
C LYS A 160 3.63 -10.58 -8.26
N LEU A 161 2.86 -9.76 -8.98
CA LEU A 161 2.00 -10.23 -10.07
C LEU A 161 2.79 -10.93 -11.18
N ALA A 162 3.97 -10.40 -11.53
CA ALA A 162 4.85 -11.03 -12.51
C ALA A 162 5.38 -12.40 -12.03
N LYS A 163 5.79 -12.51 -10.76
CA LYS A 163 6.21 -13.78 -10.15
C LYS A 163 5.07 -14.80 -10.14
N ARG A 164 3.84 -14.36 -9.75
CA ARG A 164 2.64 -15.22 -9.76
C ARG A 164 2.31 -15.71 -11.17
N ALA A 165 2.23 -14.81 -12.15
CA ALA A 165 1.97 -15.16 -13.55
C ALA A 165 3.01 -16.15 -14.09
N ASN A 166 4.30 -15.92 -13.79
CA ASN A 166 5.38 -16.82 -14.19
C ASN A 166 5.30 -18.19 -13.53
N LYS A 167 4.88 -18.27 -12.28
CA LYS A 167 4.71 -19.56 -11.55
C LYS A 167 3.47 -20.32 -12.05
N SER A 168 2.32 -19.65 -12.15
CA SER A 168 1.05 -20.28 -12.48
C SER A 168 0.90 -20.62 -13.97
N LYS A 169 1.54 -19.82 -14.85
CA LYS A 169 1.38 -19.87 -16.32
C LYS A 169 -0.07 -19.71 -16.80
N LYS A 170 -0.96 -19.16 -15.95
CA LYS A 170 -2.38 -18.95 -16.29
C LYS A 170 -2.58 -17.62 -17.01
N ASP A 171 -3.38 -17.64 -18.08
CA ASP A 171 -3.76 -16.41 -18.82
C ASP A 171 -4.43 -15.35 -17.92
N SER A 172 -5.18 -15.79 -16.90
CA SER A 172 -5.83 -14.90 -15.94
C SER A 172 -4.82 -14.06 -15.16
N ASP A 173 -3.70 -14.64 -14.74
CA ASP A 173 -2.66 -13.93 -13.98
C ASP A 173 -1.88 -12.97 -14.87
N TYR A 174 -1.59 -13.34 -16.11
CA TYR A 174 -1.01 -12.41 -17.08
C TYR A 174 -1.95 -11.25 -17.43
N LYS A 175 -3.28 -11.51 -17.50
CA LYS A 175 -4.27 -10.44 -17.71
C LYS A 175 -4.35 -9.50 -16.50
N LYS A 176 -4.28 -10.03 -15.26
CA LYS A 176 -4.25 -9.21 -14.03
C LYS A 176 -3.01 -8.32 -14.01
N LEU A 177 -1.83 -8.87 -14.27
CA LEU A 177 -0.58 -8.11 -14.40
C LEU A 177 -0.69 -6.99 -15.44
N GLY A 178 -1.18 -7.31 -16.64
CA GLY A 178 -1.34 -6.33 -17.71
C GLY A 178 -2.32 -5.20 -17.38
N LYS A 179 -3.46 -5.54 -16.75
CA LYS A 179 -4.44 -4.53 -16.30
C LYS A 179 -3.86 -3.61 -15.23
N THR A 180 -3.14 -4.17 -14.24
CA THR A 180 -2.52 -3.41 -13.17
C THR A 180 -1.45 -2.46 -13.72
N LEU A 181 -0.57 -2.96 -14.61
CA LEU A 181 0.42 -2.12 -15.28
C LEU A 181 -0.23 -0.97 -16.07
N PHE A 182 -1.30 -1.27 -16.81
CA PHE A 182 -2.02 -0.25 -17.58
C PHE A 182 -2.65 0.80 -16.67
N LYS A 183 -3.28 0.39 -15.54
CA LYS A 183 -3.84 1.31 -14.54
C LYS A 183 -2.76 2.26 -13.99
N PHE A 184 -1.59 1.74 -13.61
CA PHE A 184 -0.50 2.57 -13.09
C PHE A 184 0.04 3.55 -14.13
N ILE A 185 0.08 3.13 -15.40
CA ILE A 185 0.47 4.01 -16.51
C ILE A 185 -0.57 5.12 -16.72
N GLU A 186 -1.87 4.82 -16.64
CA GLU A 186 -2.93 5.82 -16.76
C GLU A 186 -2.90 6.82 -15.61
N MET A 187 -2.70 6.36 -14.38
CA MET A 187 -2.57 7.25 -13.22
C MET A 187 -1.43 8.26 -13.39
N GLN A 188 -0.29 7.86 -13.92
CA GLN A 188 0.82 8.77 -14.22
C GLN A 188 0.52 9.75 -15.36
N ASN A 189 -0.33 9.37 -16.32
CA ASN A 189 -0.70 10.26 -17.43
C ASN A 189 -1.74 11.31 -17.02
N THR A 190 -2.51 11.07 -15.96
CA THR A 190 -3.51 12.03 -15.43
C THR A 190 -2.90 13.06 -14.49
N GLN A 191 -1.74 12.77 -13.93
CA GLN A 191 -0.89 13.76 -13.27
C GLN A 191 -0.04 14.46 -14.34
N GLU A 192 -0.62 15.44 -15.04
CA GLU A 192 0.19 16.33 -15.87
C GLU A 192 1.20 17.03 -14.95
N PRO A 193 2.52 16.91 -15.19
CA PRO A 193 3.48 17.72 -14.47
C PRO A 193 3.14 19.20 -14.79
N GLU A 194 2.87 20.01 -13.77
CA GLU A 194 2.94 21.45 -13.93
C GLU A 194 4.39 21.75 -14.37
N TYR A 195 4.51 22.06 -15.65
CA TYR A 195 5.78 22.53 -16.22
C TYR A 195 6.07 23.88 -15.60
N VAL A 196 6.82 23.89 -14.52
CA VAL A 196 7.41 25.13 -14.01
C VAL A 196 8.54 25.45 -14.98
N ASP A 197 8.33 26.44 -15.84
CA ASP A 197 9.38 27.00 -16.69
C ASP A 197 10.59 27.36 -15.82
N GLY A 198 11.55 26.45 -15.78
CA GLY A 198 12.85 26.71 -15.16
C GLY A 198 13.59 27.74 -16.03
N PRO A 199 14.42 28.63 -15.43
CA PRO A 199 15.13 29.65 -16.20
C PRO A 199 15.99 28.98 -17.28
N GLU A 200 15.80 29.41 -18.53
CA GLU A 200 16.66 29.05 -19.65
C GLU A 200 18.11 29.31 -19.27
N LYS A 201 18.88 28.24 -19.05
CA LYS A 201 20.33 28.35 -18.96
C LYS A 201 20.88 28.38 -20.40
N ASP A 202 21.29 29.54 -20.85
CA ASP A 202 22.08 29.71 -22.06
C ASP A 202 23.32 28.81 -21.98
N VAL A 203 23.31 27.73 -22.71
CA VAL A 203 24.49 26.88 -22.89
C VAL A 203 25.34 27.50 -23.99
N GLU A 204 26.33 28.30 -23.63
CA GLU A 204 27.38 28.74 -24.57
C GLU A 204 28.22 27.54 -25.01
N ILE A 205 27.98 27.10 -26.25
CA ILE A 205 28.84 26.11 -26.91
C ILE A 205 30.12 26.79 -27.32
N LYS A 206 31.19 26.67 -26.53
CA LYS A 206 32.55 27.04 -26.97
C LYS A 206 32.99 26.06 -28.04
N LYS A 207 33.02 26.52 -29.30
CA LYS A 207 33.74 25.82 -30.37
C LYS A 207 35.24 25.94 -30.07
N GLY A 208 35.88 24.80 -29.78
CA GLY A 208 37.32 24.71 -29.72
C GLY A 208 37.91 24.79 -31.12
N GLU A 209 38.96 25.59 -31.21
CA GLU A 209 39.92 25.60 -32.32
C GLU A 209 40.80 24.36 -32.34
#